data_3daf83a246a0887466a1b59a0af771ed
#
_entry.id   3daf83a246a0887466a1b59a0af771ed
#
_cell.length_a   1.000
_cell.length_b   1.000
_cell.length_c   1.000
_cell.angle_alpha   90.00
_cell.angle_beta   90.00
_cell.angle_gamma   90.00
#
_symmetry.space_group_name_H-M   'P 1'
#
loop_
_entity.id
_entity.type
_entity.pdbx_description
1 polymer ?
#
loop_
_entity_poly.entity_id
_entity_poly.type
_entity_poly.pdbx_seq_one_letter_code
_entity_poly.pdbx_strand_id
1 'polypeptide(L)'
;MEYKFEWDEEKDIMNQMKHGVSFEMAKMVFFDLMRADIYDREHSLFEDRWKTVGMYNYDILSVIYTMRKGIIRIISARKADKNEEEAYFYGYDTGNINRR
;
A
#
# COMPACT_ATOMS: atom_id res chain seq x y z
N MET A 1 16.73 -6.32 -6.87
CA MET A 1 15.52 -7.10 -6.93
C MET A 1 14.50 -6.45 -7.86
N GLU A 2 13.88 -7.25 -8.67
CA GLU A 2 12.94 -6.76 -9.66
C GLU A 2 11.53 -7.04 -9.21
N TYR A 3 10.68 -6.01 -9.24
CA TYR A 3 9.26 -6.20 -8.98
C TYR A 3 8.51 -6.22 -10.28
N LYS A 4 7.47 -7.05 -10.34
CA LYS A 4 6.54 -7.05 -11.46
C LYS A 4 5.18 -6.63 -10.93
N PHE A 5 4.51 -5.77 -11.68
CA PHE A 5 3.24 -5.21 -11.25
C PHE A 5 2.18 -5.44 -12.29
N GLU A 6 0.94 -5.54 -11.83
CA GLU A 6 -0.22 -5.57 -12.71
C GLU A 6 -1.39 -4.91 -12.00
N TRP A 7 -2.37 -4.52 -12.77
CA TRP A 7 -3.62 -3.98 -12.22
C TRP A 7 -4.67 -3.93 -13.31
N ASP A 8 -5.90 -3.68 -12.88
CA ASP A 8 -7.05 -3.51 -13.75
C ASP A 8 -7.10 -2.03 -14.14
N GLU A 9 -7.08 -1.75 -15.45
CA GLU A 9 -7.02 -0.36 -15.92
C GLU A 9 -8.26 0.43 -15.52
N GLU A 10 -9.43 -0.20 -15.52
CA GLU A 10 -10.63 0.50 -15.11
C GLU A 10 -10.58 0.88 -13.64
N LYS A 11 -10.02 0.01 -12.83
CA LYS A 11 -9.87 0.31 -11.41
C LYS A 11 -8.87 1.44 -11.19
N ASP A 12 -7.83 1.49 -12.02
CA ASP A 12 -6.87 2.58 -11.94
C ASP A 12 -7.56 3.91 -12.22
N ILE A 13 -8.36 3.96 -13.28
CA ILE A 13 -9.07 5.19 -13.63
C ILE A 13 -10.01 5.60 -12.50
N MET A 14 -10.79 4.66 -11.99
CA MET A 14 -11.69 4.94 -10.89
C MET A 14 -10.95 5.42 -9.65
N ASN A 15 -9.80 4.80 -9.39
CA ASN A 15 -9.00 5.17 -8.23
C ASN A 15 -8.49 6.61 -8.35
N GLN A 16 -8.07 6.99 -9.55
CA GLN A 16 -7.62 8.37 -9.77
C GLN A 16 -8.76 9.35 -9.56
N MET A 17 -9.94 9.02 -10.04
CA MET A 17 -11.09 9.89 -9.87
C MET A 17 -11.47 10.04 -8.41
N LYS A 18 -11.37 8.97 -7.65
CA LYS A 18 -11.81 8.95 -6.27
C LYS A 18 -10.76 9.50 -5.31
N HIS A 19 -9.51 9.20 -5.56
CA HIS A 19 -8.43 9.50 -4.59
C HIS A 19 -7.33 10.37 -5.14
N GLY A 20 -7.31 10.64 -6.43
CA GLY A 20 -6.25 11.44 -7.03
C GLY A 20 -4.90 10.74 -7.09
N VAL A 21 -4.88 9.42 -6.96
CA VAL A 21 -3.65 8.64 -6.97
C VAL A 21 -3.76 7.60 -8.06
N SER A 22 -2.78 7.59 -8.97
CA SER A 22 -2.73 6.57 -10.01
C SER A 22 -2.01 5.33 -9.49
N PHE A 23 -2.26 4.20 -10.14
CA PHE A 23 -1.54 2.99 -9.77
C PHE A 23 -0.07 3.04 -10.18
N GLU A 24 0.26 3.87 -11.18
CA GLU A 24 1.67 4.13 -11.49
C GLU A 24 2.37 4.82 -10.33
N MET A 25 1.71 5.77 -9.69
CA MET A 25 2.25 6.41 -8.50
C MET A 25 2.35 5.40 -7.36
N ALA A 26 1.31 4.62 -7.18
CA ALA A 26 1.26 3.63 -6.10
C ALA A 26 2.39 2.61 -6.22
N LYS A 27 2.70 2.23 -7.45
CA LYS A 27 3.77 1.27 -7.72
C LYS A 27 5.10 1.75 -7.14
N MET A 28 5.33 3.05 -7.18
CA MET A 28 6.61 3.61 -6.76
C MET A 28 6.85 3.46 -5.27
N VAL A 29 5.79 3.33 -4.49
CA VAL A 29 5.91 3.13 -3.05
C VAL A 29 6.66 1.85 -2.72
N PHE A 30 6.60 0.86 -3.59
CA PHE A 30 7.26 -0.43 -3.34
C PHE A 30 8.78 -0.32 -3.36
N PHE A 31 9.31 0.77 -3.87
CA PHE A 31 10.76 1.00 -3.89
C PHE A 31 11.23 1.78 -2.67
N ASP A 32 10.33 2.18 -1.78
CA ASP A 32 10.68 2.85 -0.55
C ASP A 32 11.12 1.78 0.46
N LEU A 33 12.38 1.81 0.83
CA LEU A 33 12.93 0.81 1.75
C LEU A 33 12.34 0.91 3.14
N MET A 34 11.72 2.03 3.46
CA MET A 34 11.13 2.24 4.79
C MET A 34 9.64 1.91 4.81
N ARG A 35 9.09 1.46 3.69
CA ARG A 35 7.65 1.15 3.65
C ARG A 35 7.31 0.07 4.66
N ALA A 36 6.08 0.11 5.14
CA ALA A 36 5.60 -0.84 6.12
C ALA A 36 4.45 -1.62 5.53
N ASP A 37 4.51 -2.94 5.66
CA ASP A 37 3.48 -3.84 5.13
C ASP A 37 2.67 -4.40 6.28
N ILE A 38 1.35 -4.44 6.10
CA ILE A 38 0.44 -5.01 7.07
C ILE A 38 -0.50 -5.95 6.34
N TYR A 39 -0.71 -7.12 6.91
CA TYR A 39 -1.70 -8.05 6.37
C TYR A 39 -3.10 -7.47 6.62
N ASP A 40 -3.91 -7.40 5.56
CA ASP A 40 -5.26 -6.84 5.64
C ASP A 40 -6.23 -7.98 5.90
N ARG A 41 -6.37 -8.35 7.15
CA ARG A 41 -7.19 -9.48 7.54
C ARG A 41 -8.64 -9.29 7.13
N GLU A 42 -9.13 -8.08 7.26
CA GLU A 42 -10.53 -7.78 7.01
C GLU A 42 -10.93 -8.04 5.56
N HIS A 43 -10.02 -7.78 4.63
CA HIS A 43 -10.31 -7.89 3.22
C HIS A 43 -9.63 -9.08 2.57
N SER A 44 -9.23 -10.07 3.36
CA SER A 44 -8.52 -11.24 2.85
C SER A 44 -9.40 -12.48 2.83
N LEU A 45 -10.70 -12.32 2.60
CA LEU A 45 -11.64 -13.43 2.67
C LEU A 45 -11.39 -14.47 1.59
N PHE A 46 -11.14 -14.04 0.37
CA PHE A 46 -10.96 -14.96 -0.75
C PHE A 46 -9.54 -15.02 -1.27
N GLU A 47 -8.74 -14.02 -1.00
CA GLU A 47 -7.33 -14.03 -1.34
C GLU A 47 -6.63 -13.12 -0.35
N ASP A 48 -5.37 -13.40 -0.11
CA ASP A 48 -4.60 -12.60 0.84
C ASP A 48 -4.39 -11.21 0.29
N ARG A 49 -4.71 -10.22 1.09
CA ARG A 49 -4.49 -8.82 0.75
C ARG A 49 -3.60 -8.18 1.78
N TRP A 50 -2.79 -7.26 1.30
CA TRP A 50 -1.82 -6.57 2.10
C TRP A 50 -1.97 -5.09 1.89
N LYS A 51 -1.59 -4.32 2.89
CA LYS A 51 -1.51 -2.88 2.77
C LYS A 51 -0.06 -2.48 2.97
N THR A 52 0.49 -1.69 2.04
CA THR A 52 1.80 -1.11 2.26
C THR A 52 1.64 0.39 2.34
N VAL A 53 2.37 0.98 3.28
CA VAL A 53 2.38 2.42 3.47
C VAL A 53 3.79 2.87 3.21
N GLY A 54 3.96 3.78 2.28
CA GLY A 54 5.28 4.25 1.91
C GLY A 54 5.24 5.59 1.25
N MET A 55 6.41 6.15 1.01
CA MET A 55 6.53 7.50 0.49
C MET A 55 6.87 7.49 -0.98
N TYR A 56 6.22 8.35 -1.71
CA TYR A 56 6.59 8.67 -3.07
C TYR A 56 6.39 10.16 -3.28
N ASN A 57 7.46 10.83 -3.68
CA ASN A 57 7.40 12.25 -4.06
C ASN A 57 6.79 13.11 -2.95
N TYR A 58 7.24 12.89 -1.73
CA TYR A 58 6.85 13.64 -0.53
C TYR A 58 5.45 13.31 0.00
N ASP A 59 4.72 12.42 -0.67
CA ASP A 59 3.42 11.98 -0.17
C ASP A 59 3.56 10.59 0.42
N ILE A 60 2.84 10.35 1.49
CA ILE A 60 2.74 9.01 2.07
C ILE A 60 1.47 8.39 1.50
N LEU A 61 1.61 7.25 0.86
CA LEU A 61 0.48 6.57 0.23
C LEU A 61 0.21 5.25 0.92
N SER A 62 -1.06 4.87 0.92
CA SER A 62 -1.51 3.60 1.44
C SER A 62 -2.01 2.79 0.25
N VAL A 63 -1.39 1.64 0.00
CA VAL A 63 -1.65 0.85 -1.19
C VAL A 63 -2.08 -0.55 -0.79
N ILE A 64 -3.25 -0.96 -1.29
CA ILE A 64 -3.75 -2.32 -1.08
C ILE A 64 -3.34 -3.16 -2.28
N TYR A 65 -2.77 -4.32 -2.02
CA TYR A 65 -2.31 -5.18 -3.09
C TYR A 65 -2.44 -6.64 -2.68
N THR A 66 -2.35 -7.51 -3.67
CA THR A 66 -2.24 -8.94 -3.44
C THR A 66 -1.11 -9.48 -4.30
N MET A 67 -0.69 -10.70 -4.01
CA MET A 67 0.35 -11.34 -4.80
C MET A 67 -0.28 -12.46 -5.61
N ARG A 68 -0.01 -12.48 -6.90
CA ARG A 68 -0.47 -13.56 -7.77
C ARG A 68 0.72 -14.05 -8.57
N LYS A 69 1.15 -15.29 -8.30
CA LYS A 69 2.24 -15.91 -9.04
C LYS A 69 3.50 -15.03 -9.05
N GLY A 70 3.79 -14.42 -7.90
CA GLY A 70 4.98 -13.58 -7.80
C GLY A 70 4.82 -12.18 -8.36
N ILE A 71 3.63 -11.82 -8.82
CA ILE A 71 3.34 -10.50 -9.36
C ILE A 71 2.53 -9.71 -8.35
N ILE A 72 2.92 -8.47 -8.15
CA ILE A 72 2.19 -7.58 -7.24
C ILE A 72 0.99 -7.02 -8.02
N ARG A 73 -0.20 -7.35 -7.55
CA ARG A 73 -1.41 -6.81 -8.16
C ARG A 73 -1.96 -5.70 -7.29
N ILE A 74 -1.93 -4.48 -7.80
CA ILE A 74 -2.41 -3.31 -7.08
C ILE A 74 -3.92 -3.26 -7.17
N ILE A 75 -4.58 -3.06 -6.04
CA ILE A 75 -6.04 -3.10 -5.96
C ILE A 75 -6.60 -1.71 -5.71
N SER A 76 -5.97 -0.94 -4.83
CA SER A 76 -6.40 0.44 -4.56
C SER A 76 -5.25 1.21 -3.93
N ALA A 77 -5.35 2.53 -4.01
CA ALA A 77 -4.31 3.40 -3.45
C ALA A 77 -4.92 4.73 -3.10
N ARG A 78 -4.47 5.30 -2.00
CA ARG A 78 -4.90 6.62 -1.57
C ARG A 78 -3.82 7.24 -0.72
N LYS A 79 -3.98 8.50 -0.42
CA LYS A 79 -3.07 9.13 0.53
C LYS A 79 -3.29 8.51 1.90
N ALA A 80 -2.22 8.35 2.64
CA ALA A 80 -2.29 7.77 3.97
C ALA A 80 -3.07 8.67 4.90
N ASP A 81 -3.79 8.08 5.83
CA ASP A 81 -4.42 8.86 6.89
C ASP A 81 -3.39 9.10 7.99
N LYS A 82 -3.81 9.84 9.02
CA LYS A 82 -2.88 10.23 10.06
C LYS A 82 -2.29 9.03 10.79
N ASN A 83 -3.10 8.04 11.07
CA ASN A 83 -2.61 6.84 11.75
C ASN A 83 -1.59 6.10 10.93
N GLU A 84 -1.84 6.02 9.63
CA GLU A 84 -0.90 5.37 8.71
C GLU A 84 0.39 6.15 8.59
N GLU A 85 0.30 7.48 8.54
CA GLU A 85 1.51 8.30 8.52
C GLU A 85 2.34 8.09 9.77
N GLU A 86 1.68 8.05 10.92
CA GLU A 86 2.40 7.81 12.15
C GLU A 86 3.05 6.44 12.18
N ALA A 87 2.34 5.46 11.64
CA ALA A 87 2.91 4.12 11.55
C ALA A 87 4.13 4.11 10.65
N TYR A 88 4.08 4.84 9.57
CA TYR A 88 5.21 4.92 8.67
C TYR A 88 6.44 5.51 9.35
N PHE A 89 6.25 6.62 10.07
CA PHE A 89 7.40 7.30 10.68
C PHE A 89 7.87 6.64 11.96
N TYR A 90 6.96 6.02 12.72
CA TYR A 90 7.29 5.51 14.04
C TYR A 90 7.11 4.01 14.20
N GLY A 91 6.61 3.36 13.15
CA GLY A 91 6.36 1.93 13.18
C GLY A 91 4.94 1.63 13.62
N TYR A 92 4.43 0.49 13.15
CA TYR A 92 3.08 0.07 13.53
C TYR A 92 3.07 -0.42 14.96
N ASP A 93 1.98 -0.10 15.63
CA ASP A 93 1.77 -0.61 16.95
C ASP A 93 1.30 -2.04 16.85
N THR A 94 2.12 -2.96 17.28
CA THR A 94 1.78 -4.38 17.22
C THR A 94 1.24 -4.88 18.55
N GLY A 95 0.79 -3.97 19.37
CA GLY A 95 0.42 -4.33 20.71
C GLY A 95 1.61 -4.41 21.61
N ASN A 96 2.74 -4.13 21.08
CA ASN A 96 3.97 -4.18 21.83
C ASN A 96 4.23 -2.82 22.44
N ILE A 97 4.17 -2.79 23.71
CA ILE A 97 4.31 -1.54 24.37
C ILE A 97 5.71 -1.02 24.41
N ASN A 98 6.61 -1.72 23.83
CA ASN A 98 7.98 -1.25 23.81
C ASN A 98 8.26 -0.21 22.81
N ARG A 99 7.29 0.10 21.99
CA ARG A 99 7.59 1.12 21.07
C ARG A 99 7.44 2.42 21.76
N ARG A 100 8.21 2.91 22.26
CA ARG A 100 8.14 4.17 22.91
C ARG A 100 9.50 4.69 23.17
#